data_6b1a1da2723298c2d5b82dacf7fea73b
#
_entry.id   6b1a1da2723298c2d5b82dacf7fea73b
#
_cell.length_a   1.000
_cell.length_b   1.000
_cell.length_c   1.000
_cell.angle_alpha   90.00
_cell.angle_beta   90.00
_cell.angle_gamma   90.00
#
_symmetry.space_group_name_H-M   'P 1'
#
loop_
_entity.id
_entity.type
_entity.pdbx_description
1 polymer ?
#
loop_
_entity_poly.entity_id
_entity_poly.type
_entity_poly.pdbx_seq_one_letter_code
_entity_poly.pdbx_strand_id
1 'polypeptide(L)'
;MKRFSIKIIFLLIAIGLLSTVSCKKPSQNKTKDAENQYTVAAFYWPAYHYEPRAEFLFPDKKGEWEIIYNAVSKEEGHQQPKVPLWGYLDEANPLDMDKKITEAISYGVNTFIFDWYWFEGKPFLEDCINEGFLKANNNRMKFYLMWANHDETTYWDVDNPRKDSIFWDGEVDRDQFNIIVDRIINQYFKDPSYYKINEEPVFCIYELNTLINGLGGPEQTKEALDYFTQKTIDAGFPGLHLQGILWEALPSTIDGVPGDSIKSQNEVLDYFGFKSLTNYCWAHLQNPDGDYETWGDASTAMWNTFKDDFSMTYYPNLTISWDANPRFPFKTGYINNSTPEKFEKYLLKAKEYIDSNNIEPKIITINAWNEWSEGSYLEPDTIWKYGYLDAVKKVFGSPKK
;
A
#
# COMPACT_ATOMS: atom_id res chain seq x y z
N MET A 1 13.50 -100.48 27.56
CA MET A 1 12.58 -99.51 28.18
C MET A 1 13.00 -98.10 27.74
N LYS A 2 12.15 -97.39 27.12
CA LYS A 2 11.97 -96.04 26.78
C LYS A 2 11.56 -95.90 25.30
N ARG A 3 10.30 -95.62 25.14
CA ARG A 3 9.64 -95.33 23.83
C ARG A 3 10.04 -93.99 23.26
N PHE A 4 10.44 -93.98 21.98
CA PHE A 4 10.61 -92.77 21.19
C PHE A 4 9.33 -92.52 20.41
N SER A 5 8.70 -91.38 20.65
CA SER A 5 7.59 -90.88 19.81
C SER A 5 8.11 -89.92 18.75
N ILE A 6 7.89 -90.28 17.51
CA ILE A 6 8.18 -89.40 16.34
C ILE A 6 6.97 -88.51 16.11
N LYS A 7 7.15 -87.18 16.21
CA LYS A 7 6.17 -86.25 15.80
C LYS A 7 6.51 -85.77 14.38
N ILE A 8 5.59 -86.01 13.44
CA ILE A 8 5.63 -85.57 12.08
C ILE A 8 5.16 -84.06 12.06
N ILE A 9 6.02 -83.20 11.59
CA ILE A 9 5.69 -81.78 11.38
C ILE A 9 5.26 -81.57 9.92
N PHE A 10 4.00 -81.25 9.70
CA PHE A 10 3.51 -80.80 8.43
C PHE A 10 3.94 -79.29 8.17
N LEU A 11 4.73 -79.09 7.13
CA LEU A 11 5.12 -77.75 6.68
C LEU A 11 4.07 -77.24 5.69
N LEU A 12 3.22 -76.30 6.12
CA LEU A 12 2.30 -75.57 5.28
C LEU A 12 3.05 -74.36 4.70
N ILE A 13 3.27 -74.39 3.39
CA ILE A 13 3.79 -73.27 2.63
C ILE A 13 2.61 -72.35 2.34
N ALA A 14 2.53 -71.23 3.06
CA ALA A 14 1.62 -70.15 2.75
C ALA A 14 2.29 -69.17 1.73
N ILE A 15 1.82 -69.16 0.49
CA ILE A 15 2.20 -68.18 -0.53
C ILE A 15 1.49 -66.88 -0.19
N GLY A 16 2.20 -65.94 0.42
CA GLY A 16 1.71 -64.59 0.67
C GLY A 16 1.82 -63.75 -0.61
N LEU A 17 0.69 -63.40 -1.19
CA LEU A 17 0.60 -62.32 -2.18
C LEU A 17 0.89 -60.97 -1.48
N LEU A 18 2.07 -60.43 -1.69
CA LEU A 18 2.36 -59.02 -1.37
C LEU A 18 1.63 -58.12 -2.37
N SER A 19 0.47 -57.65 -2.02
CA SER A 19 -0.15 -56.48 -2.70
C SER A 19 0.59 -55.24 -2.24
N THR A 20 1.42 -54.70 -3.12
CA THR A 20 2.03 -53.35 -2.95
C THR A 20 0.92 -52.31 -3.07
N VAL A 21 0.40 -51.85 -1.93
CA VAL A 21 -0.40 -50.64 -1.87
C VAL A 21 0.53 -49.45 -2.13
N SER A 22 0.57 -49.01 -3.37
CA SER A 22 1.21 -47.76 -3.75
C SER A 22 0.38 -46.59 -3.12
N CYS A 23 0.83 -46.08 -2.00
CA CYS A 23 0.34 -44.80 -1.50
C CYS A 23 0.74 -43.70 -2.50
N LYS A 24 -0.14 -43.40 -3.47
CA LYS A 24 -0.07 -42.18 -4.18
C LYS A 24 -0.30 -41.07 -3.16
N LYS A 25 0.76 -40.27 -2.87
CA LYS A 25 0.60 -38.97 -2.22
C LYS A 25 -0.47 -38.21 -3.02
N PRO A 26 -1.45 -37.56 -2.37
CA PRO A 26 -2.36 -36.71 -3.09
C PRO A 26 -1.52 -35.66 -3.79
N SER A 27 -1.54 -35.64 -5.10
CA SER A 27 -1.06 -34.51 -5.87
C SER A 27 -1.84 -33.31 -5.35
N GLN A 28 -1.15 -32.38 -4.75
CA GLN A 28 -1.73 -31.05 -4.57
C GLN A 28 -2.07 -30.57 -5.98
N ASN A 29 -3.34 -30.68 -6.35
CA ASN A 29 -3.90 -29.85 -7.40
C ASN A 29 -3.74 -28.43 -6.89
N LYS A 30 -2.61 -27.79 -7.18
CA LYS A 30 -2.56 -26.35 -7.28
C LYS A 30 -3.60 -26.02 -8.34
N THR A 31 -4.73 -25.49 -7.91
CA THR A 31 -5.77 -25.00 -8.79
C THR A 31 -5.10 -24.02 -9.75
N LYS A 32 -5.24 -24.27 -11.05
CA LYS A 32 -4.76 -23.40 -12.14
C LYS A 32 -5.35 -21.96 -12.09
N ASP A 33 -6.19 -21.69 -11.09
CA ASP A 33 -6.82 -20.38 -10.89
C ASP A 33 -5.93 -19.36 -10.16
N ALA A 34 -4.72 -19.75 -9.69
CA ALA A 34 -3.80 -18.83 -8.98
C ALA A 34 -2.76 -18.16 -9.91
N GLU A 35 -2.69 -18.56 -11.19
CA GLU A 35 -1.57 -18.17 -12.07
C GLU A 35 -1.72 -16.81 -12.77
N ASN A 36 -2.80 -16.02 -12.53
CA ASN A 36 -3.00 -14.73 -13.18
C ASN A 36 -3.70 -13.66 -12.31
N GLN A 37 -3.63 -13.77 -11.00
CA GLN A 37 -4.29 -12.79 -10.15
C GLN A 37 -3.39 -11.59 -9.90
N TYR A 38 -3.82 -10.41 -10.37
CA TYR A 38 -3.19 -9.14 -10.03
C TYR A 38 -3.53 -8.74 -8.60
N THR A 39 -2.56 -8.19 -7.89
CA THR A 39 -2.78 -7.38 -6.71
C THR A 39 -3.04 -5.95 -7.17
N VAL A 40 -4.27 -5.50 -7.02
CA VAL A 40 -4.68 -4.12 -7.27
C VAL A 40 -4.74 -3.43 -5.92
N ALA A 41 -3.69 -2.70 -5.60
CA ALA A 41 -3.49 -2.07 -4.31
C ALA A 41 -3.79 -0.57 -4.40
N ALA A 42 -4.77 -0.08 -3.66
CA ALA A 42 -5.10 1.34 -3.62
C ALA A 42 -4.59 1.98 -2.33
N PHE A 43 -3.90 3.11 -2.44
CA PHE A 43 -3.55 3.94 -1.30
C PHE A 43 -4.83 4.40 -0.61
N TYR A 44 -4.82 4.39 0.71
CA TYR A 44 -5.96 4.70 1.55
C TYR A 44 -5.60 5.82 2.50
N TRP A 45 -6.17 7.00 2.27
CA TRP A 45 -6.03 8.17 3.10
C TRP A 45 -6.97 8.08 4.31
N PRO A 46 -6.46 8.01 5.58
CA PRO A 46 -7.28 7.63 6.73
C PRO A 46 -7.88 8.82 7.49
N ALA A 47 -8.19 9.94 6.86
CA ALA A 47 -8.52 11.20 7.55
C ALA A 47 -10.02 11.53 7.63
N TYR A 48 -10.90 10.62 7.18
CA TYR A 48 -12.35 10.88 7.12
C TYR A 48 -13.10 10.33 8.33
N HIS A 49 -12.57 10.63 9.52
CA HIS A 49 -13.17 10.33 10.83
C HIS A 49 -12.74 11.40 11.84
N TYR A 50 -13.31 11.37 13.04
CA TYR A 50 -12.88 12.26 14.10
C TYR A 50 -11.53 11.86 14.66
N GLU A 51 -10.55 12.77 14.57
CA GLU A 51 -9.24 12.65 15.20
C GLU A 51 -9.08 13.78 16.25
N PRO A 52 -9.01 13.45 17.56
CA PRO A 52 -8.95 14.46 18.61
C PRO A 52 -7.77 15.44 18.47
N ARG A 53 -6.64 14.99 17.94
CA ARG A 53 -5.46 15.83 17.74
C ARG A 53 -5.64 16.84 16.60
N ALA A 54 -6.54 16.56 15.67
CA ALA A 54 -6.86 17.44 14.52
C ALA A 54 -8.17 18.23 14.73
N GLU A 55 -8.78 18.23 15.95
CA GLU A 55 -10.04 18.94 16.21
C GLU A 55 -9.93 20.46 15.94
N PHE A 56 -8.73 21.03 16.08
CA PHE A 56 -8.49 22.44 15.76
C PHE A 56 -8.54 22.75 14.26
N LEU A 57 -8.28 21.76 13.40
CA LEU A 57 -8.42 21.84 11.94
C LEU A 57 -9.85 21.51 11.50
N PHE A 58 -10.50 20.58 12.20
CA PHE A 58 -11.80 20.01 11.86
C PHE A 58 -12.79 20.12 13.05
N PRO A 59 -13.30 21.33 13.32
CA PRO A 59 -14.12 21.60 14.51
C PRO A 59 -15.50 20.93 14.49
N ASP A 60 -16.04 20.56 13.34
CA ASP A 60 -17.30 19.82 13.20
C ASP A 60 -17.14 18.31 13.49
N LYS A 61 -15.90 17.85 13.80
CA LYS A 61 -15.55 16.47 14.13
C LYS A 61 -15.86 15.47 13.01
N LYS A 62 -15.67 15.90 11.78
CA LYS A 62 -15.87 15.10 10.57
C LYS A 62 -14.57 14.74 9.85
N GLY A 63 -13.43 15.10 10.45
CA GLY A 63 -12.15 14.96 9.81
C GLY A 63 -12.09 15.76 8.51
N GLU A 64 -11.32 15.30 7.56
CA GLU A 64 -11.08 16.03 6.31
C GLU A 64 -12.33 16.18 5.40
N TRP A 65 -13.46 15.51 5.72
CA TRP A 65 -14.72 15.82 5.05
C TRP A 65 -15.09 17.32 5.14
N GLU A 66 -14.62 18.01 6.19
CA GLU A 66 -14.86 19.45 6.36
C GLU A 66 -14.22 20.29 5.24
N ILE A 67 -13.06 19.87 4.75
CA ILE A 67 -12.43 20.49 3.57
C ILE A 67 -13.29 20.22 2.32
N ILE A 68 -13.79 19.00 2.15
CA ILE A 68 -14.47 18.58 0.93
C ILE A 68 -15.82 19.29 0.75
N TYR A 69 -16.69 19.28 1.79
CA TYR A 69 -18.02 19.88 1.62
C TYR A 69 -17.98 21.42 1.64
N ASN A 70 -16.89 22.03 2.13
CA ASN A 70 -16.66 23.46 2.09
C ASN A 70 -15.87 23.93 0.85
N ALA A 71 -15.39 22.99 0.02
CA ALA A 71 -14.64 23.33 -1.17
C ALA A 71 -15.46 24.17 -2.15
N VAL A 72 -14.81 25.12 -2.79
CA VAL A 72 -15.42 26.02 -3.76
C VAL A 72 -14.70 26.00 -5.10
N SER A 73 -15.45 26.16 -6.19
CA SER A 73 -14.88 26.35 -7.53
C SER A 73 -13.97 27.57 -7.55
N LYS A 74 -12.78 27.43 -8.12
CA LYS A 74 -11.79 28.52 -8.23
C LYS A 74 -11.88 29.30 -9.54
N GLU A 75 -12.59 28.75 -10.54
CA GLU A 75 -12.84 29.37 -11.84
C GLU A 75 -14.03 28.73 -12.54
N GLU A 76 -14.46 29.32 -13.67
CA GLU A 76 -15.54 28.74 -14.49
C GLU A 76 -15.14 27.35 -15.04
N GLY A 77 -16.02 26.38 -14.87
CA GLY A 77 -15.78 24.98 -15.27
C GLY A 77 -15.02 24.12 -14.27
N HIS A 78 -14.41 24.70 -13.22
CA HIS A 78 -13.79 23.94 -12.15
C HIS A 78 -14.87 23.27 -11.26
N GLN A 79 -14.82 21.94 -11.16
CA GLN A 79 -15.85 21.14 -10.49
C GLN A 79 -15.53 20.91 -9.01
N GLN A 80 -15.98 21.82 -8.16
CA GLN A 80 -15.96 21.70 -6.70
C GLN A 80 -17.28 22.24 -6.11
N PRO A 81 -17.76 21.69 -4.96
CA PRO A 81 -17.23 20.54 -4.24
C PRO A 81 -17.45 19.20 -4.98
N LYS A 82 -16.54 18.25 -4.77
CA LYS A 82 -16.79 16.84 -5.13
C LYS A 82 -17.72 16.23 -4.09
N VAL A 83 -18.73 15.47 -4.52
CA VAL A 83 -19.74 14.94 -3.61
C VAL A 83 -19.74 13.41 -3.65
N PRO A 84 -19.40 12.74 -2.52
CA PRO A 84 -19.44 11.29 -2.44
C PRO A 84 -20.85 10.74 -2.69
N LEU A 85 -20.97 9.72 -3.55
CA LEU A 85 -22.25 9.08 -3.85
C LEU A 85 -22.86 8.37 -2.62
N TRP A 86 -22.00 7.94 -1.70
CA TRP A 86 -22.39 7.25 -0.47
C TRP A 86 -22.65 8.19 0.70
N GLY A 87 -22.45 9.51 0.51
CA GLY A 87 -22.40 10.50 1.58
C GLY A 87 -21.04 10.47 2.30
N TYR A 88 -20.92 11.27 3.33
CA TYR A 88 -19.70 11.47 4.11
C TYR A 88 -19.59 10.38 5.18
N LEU A 89 -19.07 9.21 4.80
CA LEU A 89 -18.94 8.04 5.67
C LEU A 89 -17.86 8.26 6.73
N ASP A 90 -18.06 7.67 7.92
CA ASP A 90 -17.10 7.69 9.01
C ASP A 90 -16.20 6.44 8.92
N GLU A 91 -14.92 6.63 8.63
CA GLU A 91 -13.97 5.55 8.43
C GLU A 91 -13.56 4.80 9.70
N ALA A 92 -13.79 5.38 10.88
CA ALA A 92 -13.67 4.67 12.15
C ALA A 92 -14.91 3.80 12.46
N ASN A 93 -15.97 3.89 11.64
CA ASN A 93 -17.15 3.03 11.77
C ASN A 93 -16.97 1.73 10.97
N PRO A 94 -16.97 0.55 11.61
CA PRO A 94 -16.75 -0.72 10.92
C PRO A 94 -17.84 -1.08 9.89
N LEU A 95 -19.06 -0.56 10.00
CA LEU A 95 -20.13 -0.78 9.02
C LEU A 95 -19.88 0.05 7.75
N ASP A 96 -19.44 1.29 7.90
CA ASP A 96 -19.07 2.13 6.77
C ASP A 96 -17.83 1.57 6.05
N MET A 97 -16.87 1.09 6.82
CA MET A 97 -15.68 0.43 6.29
C MET A 97 -16.01 -0.90 5.59
N ASP A 98 -16.92 -1.73 6.13
CA ASP A 98 -17.36 -2.97 5.46
C ASP A 98 -18.02 -2.70 4.09
N LYS A 99 -18.76 -1.59 3.97
CA LYS A 99 -19.28 -1.13 2.69
C LYS A 99 -18.15 -0.80 1.71
N LYS A 100 -17.14 -0.03 2.13
CA LYS A 100 -15.98 0.31 1.30
C LYS A 100 -15.21 -0.95 0.86
N ILE A 101 -14.94 -1.89 1.77
CA ILE A 101 -14.32 -3.18 1.47
C ILE A 101 -15.15 -3.97 0.45
N THR A 102 -16.45 -4.07 0.65
CA THR A 102 -17.37 -4.82 -0.23
C THR A 102 -17.33 -4.27 -1.65
N GLU A 103 -17.41 -2.96 -1.79
CA GLU A 103 -17.37 -2.32 -3.11
C GLU A 103 -15.98 -2.46 -3.75
N ALA A 104 -14.91 -2.22 -3.03
CA ALA A 104 -13.54 -2.37 -3.53
C ALA A 104 -13.33 -3.75 -4.17
N ILE A 105 -13.65 -4.83 -3.42
CA ILE A 105 -13.51 -6.21 -3.90
C ILE A 105 -14.43 -6.49 -5.09
N SER A 106 -15.66 -5.99 -5.07
CA SER A 106 -16.64 -6.19 -6.15
C SER A 106 -16.18 -5.61 -7.48
N TYR A 107 -15.27 -4.66 -7.44
CA TYR A 107 -14.69 -3.99 -8.60
C TYR A 107 -13.24 -4.35 -8.88
N GLY A 108 -12.63 -5.28 -8.13
CA GLY A 108 -11.31 -5.82 -8.40
C GLY A 108 -10.15 -5.16 -7.65
N VAL A 109 -10.42 -4.17 -6.79
CA VAL A 109 -9.44 -3.69 -5.81
C VAL A 109 -9.40 -4.68 -4.66
N ASN A 110 -8.26 -5.27 -4.37
CA ASN A 110 -8.14 -6.38 -3.42
C ASN A 110 -7.14 -6.13 -2.29
N THR A 111 -6.48 -4.98 -2.30
CA THR A 111 -5.51 -4.58 -1.28
C THR A 111 -5.63 -3.08 -0.99
N PHE A 112 -5.64 -2.70 0.27
CA PHE A 112 -5.48 -1.31 0.69
C PHE A 112 -4.07 -1.06 1.20
N ILE A 113 -3.49 0.08 0.86
CA ILE A 113 -2.22 0.59 1.37
C ILE A 113 -2.57 1.75 2.28
N PHE A 114 -2.64 1.51 3.58
CA PHE A 114 -2.99 2.59 4.50
C PHE A 114 -1.81 3.52 4.73
N ASP A 115 -2.04 4.81 4.57
CA ASP A 115 -1.14 5.84 5.04
C ASP A 115 -1.16 5.78 6.56
N TRP A 116 -0.01 5.52 7.17
CA TRP A 116 0.12 5.36 8.61
C TRP A 116 1.07 6.41 9.17
N TYR A 117 0.67 7.06 10.23
CA TYR A 117 1.37 8.21 10.80
C TYR A 117 1.79 7.98 12.23
N TRP A 118 2.93 8.57 12.58
CA TRP A 118 3.45 8.59 13.94
C TRP A 118 4.09 9.93 14.23
N PHE A 119 3.53 10.67 15.17
CA PHE A 119 4.01 11.99 15.57
C PHE A 119 4.07 12.11 17.09
N GLU A 120 5.13 12.73 17.63
CA GLU A 120 5.27 13.01 19.05
C GLU A 120 5.08 11.79 19.97
N GLY A 121 5.63 10.64 19.55
CA GLY A 121 5.62 9.40 20.33
C GLY A 121 4.31 8.61 20.32
N LYS A 122 3.37 8.90 19.40
CA LYS A 122 2.09 8.20 19.30
C LYS A 122 1.53 8.21 17.89
N PRO A 123 0.66 7.23 17.53
CA PRO A 123 0.03 7.19 16.23
C PRO A 123 -0.93 8.38 16.02
N PHE A 124 -1.20 8.66 14.74
CA PHE A 124 -2.16 9.66 14.30
C PHE A 124 -3.05 9.06 13.20
N LEU A 125 -4.33 9.41 13.17
CA LEU A 125 -5.35 8.90 12.24
C LEU A 125 -5.55 7.37 12.25
N GLU A 126 -5.09 6.69 13.29
CA GLU A 126 -5.05 5.23 13.33
C GLU A 126 -6.42 4.56 13.57
N ASP A 127 -7.43 5.32 14.02
CA ASP A 127 -8.78 4.78 14.29
C ASP A 127 -9.47 4.30 13.01
N CYS A 128 -9.16 4.85 11.85
CA CYS A 128 -9.59 4.33 10.57
C CYS A 128 -9.21 2.84 10.39
N ILE A 129 -7.98 2.48 10.77
CA ILE A 129 -7.50 1.09 10.69
C ILE A 129 -8.04 0.28 11.87
N ASN A 130 -7.85 0.76 13.11
CA ASN A 130 -8.09 -0.01 14.32
C ASN A 130 -9.57 -0.19 14.66
N GLU A 131 -10.36 0.86 14.52
CA GLU A 131 -11.78 0.84 14.82
C GLU A 131 -12.63 0.53 13.59
N GLY A 132 -12.22 1.05 12.42
CA GLY A 132 -12.88 0.82 11.15
C GLY A 132 -12.49 -0.52 10.53
N PHE A 133 -11.31 -0.60 9.91
CA PHE A 133 -10.91 -1.73 9.05
C PHE A 133 -10.75 -3.06 9.78
N LEU A 134 -10.01 -3.08 10.90
CA LEU A 134 -9.75 -4.33 11.64
C LEU A 134 -10.99 -4.88 12.35
N LYS A 135 -12.01 -4.04 12.61
CA LYS A 135 -13.30 -4.46 13.19
C LYS A 135 -14.38 -4.74 12.14
N ALA A 136 -14.16 -4.34 10.89
CA ALA A 136 -15.00 -4.71 9.77
C ALA A 136 -14.77 -6.16 9.35
N ASN A 137 -15.54 -6.66 8.35
CA ASN A 137 -15.32 -7.98 7.75
C ASN A 137 -14.13 -7.93 6.76
N ASN A 138 -12.92 -7.69 7.30
CA ASN A 138 -11.71 -7.41 6.54
C ASN A 138 -11.02 -8.66 5.97
N ASN A 139 -11.38 -9.88 6.39
CA ASN A 139 -10.76 -11.13 5.93
C ASN A 139 -10.85 -11.38 4.41
N ARG A 140 -11.65 -10.58 3.71
CA ARG A 140 -11.83 -10.58 2.25
C ARG A 140 -10.85 -9.66 1.52
N MET A 141 -10.23 -8.72 2.24
CA MET A 141 -9.35 -7.67 1.72
C MET A 141 -7.95 -7.84 2.30
N LYS A 142 -6.92 -7.66 1.51
CA LYS A 142 -5.56 -7.52 2.02
C LYS A 142 -5.25 -6.07 2.35
N PHE A 143 -4.29 -5.86 3.24
CA PHE A 143 -3.77 -4.52 3.53
C PHE A 143 -2.31 -4.55 3.93
N TYR A 144 -1.64 -3.44 3.73
CA TYR A 144 -0.35 -3.16 4.34
C TYR A 144 -0.21 -1.66 4.63
N LEU A 145 0.82 -1.31 5.37
CA LEU A 145 1.04 0.06 5.81
C LEU A 145 2.12 0.72 4.96
N MET A 146 1.87 1.97 4.61
CA MET A 146 2.89 2.93 4.21
C MET A 146 3.08 3.92 5.35
N TRP A 147 4.25 3.90 5.96
CA TRP A 147 4.58 4.92 6.95
C TRP A 147 4.85 6.25 6.25
N ALA A 148 3.88 7.15 6.35
CA ALA A 148 3.95 8.51 5.83
C ALA A 148 4.73 9.37 6.85
N ASN A 149 6.03 9.18 6.87
CA ASN A 149 6.96 9.73 7.85
C ASN A 149 7.54 11.08 7.44
N HIS A 150 6.71 11.94 6.89
CA HIS A 150 7.05 13.33 6.58
C HIS A 150 6.50 14.28 7.66
N ASP A 151 7.00 15.51 7.69
CA ASP A 151 6.46 16.54 8.54
C ASP A 151 5.03 16.90 8.13
N GLU A 152 4.15 17.06 9.14
CA GLU A 152 2.86 17.67 8.92
C GLU A 152 2.93 19.17 9.13
N THR A 153 2.59 19.89 8.09
CA THR A 153 2.69 21.34 8.06
C THR A 153 1.33 22.01 8.11
N THR A 154 1.29 23.33 8.38
CA THR A 154 0.07 24.13 8.28
C THR A 154 -0.51 24.16 6.86
N TYR A 155 0.07 23.41 5.93
CA TYR A 155 -0.49 23.23 4.59
C TYR A 155 -1.91 22.63 4.61
N TRP A 156 -2.28 21.94 5.69
CA TRP A 156 -3.64 21.45 5.94
C TRP A 156 -4.58 22.51 6.55
N ASP A 157 -4.04 23.62 7.03
CA ASP A 157 -4.84 24.72 7.51
C ASP A 157 -5.32 25.56 6.31
N VAL A 158 -6.57 25.35 5.90
CA VAL A 158 -7.17 26.02 4.72
C VAL A 158 -7.17 27.53 4.87
N ASP A 159 -7.27 28.05 6.10
CA ASP A 159 -7.29 29.49 6.37
C ASP A 159 -5.89 30.12 6.31
N ASN A 160 -4.84 29.32 6.57
CA ASN A 160 -3.46 29.80 6.59
C ASN A 160 -2.46 28.74 6.11
N PRO A 161 -2.58 28.24 4.86
CA PRO A 161 -1.74 27.18 4.34
C PRO A 161 -0.29 27.64 4.16
N ARG A 162 0.65 27.04 4.92
CA ARG A 162 2.09 27.34 4.85
C ARG A 162 2.90 26.05 4.91
N LYS A 163 3.85 25.90 4.00
CA LYS A 163 4.77 24.73 4.00
C LYS A 163 5.92 24.85 5.02
N ASP A 164 6.20 26.06 5.49
CA ASP A 164 7.32 26.38 6.38
C ASP A 164 6.95 26.37 7.87
N SER A 165 5.74 25.97 8.21
CA SER A 165 5.25 25.91 9.58
C SER A 165 4.80 24.47 9.90
N ILE A 166 5.58 23.78 10.73
CA ILE A 166 5.37 22.38 11.09
C ILE A 166 4.41 22.29 12.27
N PHE A 167 3.34 21.49 12.16
CA PHE A 167 2.49 21.09 13.27
C PHE A 167 3.09 19.93 14.05
N TRP A 168 3.51 18.89 13.29
CA TRP A 168 4.09 17.68 13.84
C TRP A 168 5.27 17.25 13.00
N ASP A 169 6.38 17.00 13.70
CA ASP A 169 7.64 16.56 13.13
C ASP A 169 7.55 15.06 12.79
N GLY A 170 7.91 14.70 11.56
CA GLY A 170 7.94 13.33 11.08
C GLY A 170 9.19 12.56 11.51
N GLU A 171 10.23 13.24 12.00
CA GLU A 171 11.43 12.59 12.49
C GLU A 171 11.17 11.80 13.77
N VAL A 172 11.76 10.61 13.88
CA VAL A 172 11.70 9.77 15.07
C VAL A 172 13.11 9.36 15.49
N ASP A 173 13.38 9.41 16.79
CA ASP A 173 14.60 8.85 17.35
C ASP A 173 14.54 7.31 17.43
N ARG A 174 15.66 6.70 17.82
CA ARG A 174 15.77 5.24 17.92
C ARG A 174 14.79 4.61 18.92
N ASP A 175 14.50 5.28 20.03
CA ASP A 175 13.59 4.74 21.05
C ASP A 175 12.15 4.73 20.52
N GLN A 176 11.71 5.80 19.87
CA GLN A 176 10.42 5.85 19.20
C GLN A 176 10.34 4.83 18.06
N PHE A 177 11.40 4.69 17.25
CA PHE A 177 11.44 3.68 16.20
C PHE A 177 11.26 2.26 16.74
N ASN A 178 11.88 1.93 17.87
CA ASN A 178 11.71 0.62 18.51
C ASN A 178 10.25 0.39 18.96
N ILE A 179 9.57 1.44 19.47
CA ILE A 179 8.14 1.36 19.84
C ILE A 179 7.28 1.15 18.59
N ILE A 180 7.57 1.85 17.50
CA ILE A 180 6.91 1.68 16.20
C ILE A 180 7.04 0.23 15.73
N VAL A 181 8.26 -0.32 15.73
CA VAL A 181 8.53 -1.70 15.31
C VAL A 181 7.71 -2.70 16.10
N ASP A 182 7.72 -2.60 17.43
CA ASP A 182 6.96 -3.50 18.29
C ASP A 182 5.43 -3.37 18.06
N ARG A 183 4.93 -2.14 17.83
CA ARG A 183 3.53 -1.87 17.49
C ARG A 183 3.15 -2.51 16.15
N ILE A 184 3.90 -2.24 15.09
CA ILE A 184 3.62 -2.74 13.73
C ILE A 184 3.58 -4.26 13.71
N ILE A 185 4.57 -4.92 14.32
CA ILE A 185 4.63 -6.39 14.36
C ILE A 185 3.46 -6.97 15.16
N ASN A 186 3.18 -6.43 16.33
CA ASN A 186 2.18 -7.04 17.22
C ASN A 186 0.75 -6.72 16.83
N GLN A 187 0.47 -5.56 16.27
CA GLN A 187 -0.88 -5.11 15.96
C GLN A 187 -1.29 -5.43 14.52
N TYR A 188 -0.35 -5.35 13.56
CA TYR A 188 -0.69 -5.47 12.15
C TYR A 188 -0.11 -6.71 11.46
N PHE A 189 1.19 -7.00 11.55
CA PHE A 189 1.80 -8.10 10.80
C PHE A 189 1.19 -9.47 11.11
N LYS A 190 0.68 -9.64 12.34
CA LYS A 190 0.02 -10.88 12.79
C LYS A 190 -1.42 -11.02 12.30
N ASP A 191 -2.03 -9.95 11.76
CA ASP A 191 -3.35 -10.06 11.16
C ASP A 191 -3.29 -10.94 9.90
N PRO A 192 -4.20 -11.92 9.73
CA PRO A 192 -4.19 -12.82 8.58
C PRO A 192 -4.47 -12.11 7.25
N SER A 193 -5.01 -10.89 7.28
CA SER A 193 -5.24 -10.06 6.10
C SER A 193 -4.02 -9.21 5.73
N TYR A 194 -2.99 -9.14 6.59
CA TYR A 194 -1.79 -8.37 6.27
C TYR A 194 -1.11 -8.91 5.01
N TYR A 195 -0.79 -8.01 4.08
CA TYR A 195 -0.21 -8.38 2.79
C TYR A 195 1.26 -8.79 2.93
N LYS A 196 1.62 -9.89 2.26
CA LYS A 196 2.96 -10.46 2.30
C LYS A 196 3.44 -10.83 0.91
N ILE A 197 4.72 -10.64 0.67
CA ILE A 197 5.42 -11.14 -0.51
C ILE A 197 6.39 -12.22 -0.05
N ASN A 198 6.26 -13.43 -0.57
CA ASN A 198 7.05 -14.59 -0.13
C ASN A 198 6.98 -14.83 1.39
N GLU A 199 5.81 -14.66 1.99
CA GLU A 199 5.53 -14.73 3.43
C GLU A 199 6.20 -13.62 4.27
N GLU A 200 6.93 -12.69 3.68
CA GLU A 200 7.47 -11.50 4.34
C GLU A 200 6.40 -10.40 4.36
N PRO A 201 6.04 -9.85 5.53
CA PRO A 201 5.11 -8.72 5.58
C PRO A 201 5.71 -7.51 4.85
N VAL A 202 4.88 -6.85 4.04
CA VAL A 202 5.29 -5.64 3.31
C VAL A 202 5.15 -4.42 4.23
N PHE A 203 6.20 -3.63 4.34
CA PHE A 203 6.16 -2.35 5.03
C PHE A 203 6.75 -1.27 4.11
N CYS A 204 5.94 -0.27 3.81
CA CYS A 204 6.34 0.80 2.90
C CYS A 204 6.81 2.02 3.69
N ILE A 205 7.89 2.64 3.24
CA ILE A 205 8.46 3.88 3.80
C ILE A 205 8.31 4.98 2.76
N TYR A 206 7.69 6.09 3.16
CA TYR A 206 7.41 7.21 2.28
C TYR A 206 8.61 8.12 2.10
N GLU A 207 9.28 8.54 3.18
CA GLU A 207 10.39 9.48 3.12
C GLU A 207 11.65 8.98 3.83
N LEU A 208 12.66 8.64 3.02
CA LEU A 208 13.90 8.07 3.56
C LEU A 208 14.80 9.13 4.22
N ASN A 209 14.79 10.39 3.75
CA ASN A 209 15.61 11.45 4.33
C ASN A 209 15.18 11.77 5.76
N THR A 210 13.88 11.92 6.01
CA THR A 210 13.32 12.15 7.35
C THR A 210 13.68 11.00 8.30
N LEU A 211 13.60 9.75 7.82
CA LEU A 211 14.02 8.59 8.61
C LEU A 211 15.53 8.62 8.96
N ILE A 212 16.39 8.96 8.00
CA ILE A 212 17.83 9.06 8.19
C ILE A 212 18.18 10.15 9.20
N ASN A 213 17.55 11.32 9.07
CA ASN A 213 17.78 12.45 9.96
C ASN A 213 17.36 12.13 11.39
N GLY A 214 16.15 11.63 11.58
CA GLY A 214 15.60 11.30 12.90
C GLY A 214 16.37 10.21 13.63
N LEU A 215 16.89 9.21 12.91
CA LEU A 215 17.70 8.13 13.48
C LEU A 215 19.18 8.51 13.71
N GLY A 216 19.61 9.70 13.27
CA GLY A 216 20.95 10.21 13.52
C GLY A 216 21.98 9.84 12.47
N GLY A 217 21.55 9.44 11.28
CA GLY A 217 22.40 9.21 10.12
C GLY A 217 22.27 7.82 9.49
N PRO A 218 22.98 7.59 8.38
CA PRO A 218 22.82 6.39 7.57
C PRO A 218 23.16 5.08 8.30
N GLU A 219 24.23 5.04 9.09
CA GLU A 219 24.64 3.83 9.83
C GLU A 219 23.57 3.46 10.87
N GLN A 220 23.09 4.44 11.65
CA GLN A 220 22.05 4.25 12.65
C GLN A 220 20.73 3.83 12.01
N THR A 221 20.42 4.37 10.83
CA THR A 221 19.25 3.97 10.06
C THR A 221 19.34 2.52 9.58
N LYS A 222 20.52 2.12 9.06
CA LYS A 222 20.78 0.73 8.67
C LYS A 222 20.59 -0.23 9.86
N GLU A 223 21.19 0.10 11.01
CA GLU A 223 21.04 -0.68 12.23
C GLU A 223 19.57 -0.77 12.68
N ALA A 224 18.81 0.32 12.55
CA ALA A 224 17.39 0.35 12.90
C ALA A 224 16.56 -0.54 11.96
N LEU A 225 16.79 -0.49 10.65
CA LEU A 225 16.10 -1.33 9.68
C LEU A 225 16.49 -2.80 9.79
N ASP A 226 17.74 -3.10 10.10
CA ASP A 226 18.19 -4.47 10.40
C ASP A 226 17.55 -4.99 11.69
N TYR A 227 17.43 -4.15 12.72
CA TYR A 227 16.69 -4.48 13.94
C TYR A 227 15.22 -4.78 13.63
N PHE A 228 14.55 -3.97 12.81
CA PHE A 228 13.17 -4.22 12.41
C PHE A 228 13.03 -5.59 11.71
N THR A 229 13.92 -5.87 10.76
CA THR A 229 13.96 -7.15 10.06
C THR A 229 14.15 -8.31 11.04
N GLN A 230 15.11 -8.20 11.98
CA GLN A 230 15.36 -9.25 12.97
C GLN A 230 14.17 -9.47 13.91
N LYS A 231 13.53 -8.40 14.41
CA LYS A 231 12.32 -8.48 15.24
C LYS A 231 11.15 -9.14 14.49
N THR A 232 11.05 -8.90 13.18
CA THR A 232 10.06 -9.55 12.33
C THR A 232 10.33 -11.04 12.20
N ILE A 233 11.60 -11.43 12.06
CA ILE A 233 12.02 -12.85 12.06
C ILE A 233 11.72 -13.50 13.43
N ASP A 234 12.06 -12.84 14.52
CA ASP A 234 11.79 -13.32 15.88
C ASP A 234 10.28 -13.49 16.16
N ALA A 235 9.44 -12.73 15.46
CA ALA A 235 7.98 -12.89 15.51
C ALA A 235 7.44 -14.06 14.66
N GLY A 236 8.31 -14.77 13.94
CA GLY A 236 7.98 -15.99 13.19
C GLY A 236 7.80 -15.80 11.69
N PHE A 237 8.15 -14.65 11.13
CA PHE A 237 8.16 -14.42 9.69
C PHE A 237 9.53 -14.75 9.08
N PRO A 238 9.64 -15.06 7.78
CA PRO A 238 10.93 -15.36 7.15
C PRO A 238 11.83 -14.13 6.98
N GLY A 239 11.26 -12.93 7.04
CA GLY A 239 11.95 -11.66 6.87
C GLY A 239 10.96 -10.50 6.86
N LEU A 240 11.45 -9.33 6.47
CA LEU A 240 10.67 -8.11 6.23
C LEU A 240 10.81 -7.71 4.77
N HIS A 241 9.70 -7.37 4.10
CA HIS A 241 9.73 -6.82 2.76
C HIS A 241 9.61 -5.29 2.82
N LEU A 242 10.74 -4.59 2.80
CA LEU A 242 10.76 -3.13 2.72
C LEU A 242 10.42 -2.67 1.30
N GLN A 243 9.45 -1.78 1.20
CA GLN A 243 9.05 -1.10 -0.03
C GLN A 243 9.33 0.40 0.11
N GLY A 244 9.82 1.05 -0.94
CA GLY A 244 10.08 2.49 -0.95
C GLY A 244 9.16 3.22 -1.91
N ILE A 245 8.80 4.46 -1.55
CA ILE A 245 8.16 5.41 -2.46
C ILE A 245 9.24 6.18 -3.22
N LEU A 246 9.18 6.16 -4.55
CA LEU A 246 10.07 6.95 -5.41
C LEU A 246 9.47 8.33 -5.62
N TRP A 247 10.17 9.34 -5.14
CA TRP A 247 9.93 10.75 -5.43
C TRP A 247 11.25 11.53 -5.24
N GLU A 248 11.25 12.83 -5.51
CA GLU A 248 12.48 13.64 -5.58
C GLU A 248 13.31 13.72 -4.28
N ALA A 249 12.72 13.34 -3.15
CA ALA A 249 13.38 13.40 -1.84
C ALA A 249 14.32 12.22 -1.53
N LEU A 250 14.49 11.24 -2.42
CA LEU A 250 15.44 10.14 -2.20
C LEU A 250 16.88 10.65 -2.16
N PRO A 251 17.69 10.26 -1.15
CA PRO A 251 19.10 10.60 -1.12
C PRO A 251 19.83 9.95 -2.30
N SER A 252 20.68 10.73 -2.97
CA SER A 252 21.51 10.24 -4.09
C SER A 252 22.87 9.72 -3.66
N THR A 253 23.32 10.07 -2.44
CA THR A 253 24.62 9.69 -1.90
C THR A 253 24.52 9.47 -0.39
N ILE A 254 25.38 8.60 0.13
CA ILE A 254 25.65 8.45 1.56
C ILE A 254 27.14 8.57 1.77
N ASP A 255 27.54 9.55 2.56
CA ASP A 255 28.93 9.74 2.97
C ASP A 255 29.16 9.09 4.35
N GLY A 256 30.36 8.54 4.55
CA GLY A 256 30.79 8.02 5.86
C GLY A 256 30.44 6.57 6.16
N VAL A 257 29.96 5.81 5.19
CA VAL A 257 29.80 4.35 5.34
C VAL A 257 31.18 3.68 5.31
N PRO A 258 31.52 2.75 6.25
CA PRO A 258 32.79 2.07 6.26
C PRO A 258 33.08 1.34 4.94
N GLY A 259 34.11 1.77 4.22
CA GLY A 259 34.65 1.08 3.06
C GLY A 259 34.54 1.82 1.73
N ASP A 260 33.40 2.40 1.38
CA ASP A 260 33.21 3.17 0.13
C ASP A 260 32.03 4.15 0.23
N SER A 261 32.11 5.27 -0.48
CA SER A 261 30.99 6.20 -0.60
C SER A 261 29.94 5.60 -1.53
N ILE A 262 28.69 5.48 -1.06
CA ILE A 262 27.53 5.12 -1.88
C ILE A 262 27.19 6.30 -2.80
N LYS A 263 27.06 6.08 -4.11
CA LYS A 263 27.04 7.14 -5.13
C LYS A 263 25.80 7.14 -6.03
N SER A 264 24.83 6.30 -5.77
CA SER A 264 23.59 6.29 -6.52
C SER A 264 22.38 5.98 -5.63
N GLN A 265 21.21 6.44 -6.03
CA GLN A 265 19.95 6.13 -5.31
C GLN A 265 19.72 4.61 -5.22
N ASN A 266 20.07 3.86 -6.26
CA ASN A 266 19.99 2.41 -6.25
C ASN A 266 20.87 1.78 -5.15
N GLU A 267 22.11 2.20 -5.04
CA GLU A 267 23.03 1.72 -4.00
C GLU A 267 22.57 2.13 -2.58
N VAL A 268 21.95 3.31 -2.44
CA VAL A 268 21.35 3.76 -1.17
C VAL A 268 20.22 2.83 -0.74
N LEU A 269 19.28 2.53 -1.66
CA LEU A 269 18.14 1.66 -1.36
C LEU A 269 18.58 0.21 -1.10
N ASP A 270 19.57 -0.29 -1.84
CA ASP A 270 20.15 -1.62 -1.63
C ASP A 270 20.85 -1.70 -0.25
N TYR A 271 21.62 -0.69 0.12
CA TYR A 271 22.26 -0.59 1.43
C TYR A 271 21.26 -0.69 2.59
N PHE A 272 20.11 -0.03 2.48
CA PHE A 272 19.04 -0.09 3.48
C PHE A 272 18.19 -1.36 3.42
N GLY A 273 18.32 -2.17 2.36
CA GLY A 273 17.63 -3.44 2.22
C GLY A 273 16.22 -3.34 1.66
N PHE A 274 15.93 -2.30 0.86
CA PHE A 274 14.67 -2.21 0.13
C PHE A 274 14.59 -3.32 -0.93
N LYS A 275 13.39 -3.91 -1.09
CA LYS A 275 13.15 -5.04 -1.99
C LYS A 275 12.24 -4.68 -3.16
N SER A 276 11.39 -3.68 -3.01
CA SER A 276 10.53 -3.17 -4.07
C SER A 276 10.28 -1.67 -3.95
N LEU A 277 9.83 -1.08 -5.04
CA LEU A 277 9.60 0.34 -5.18
C LEU A 277 8.25 0.59 -5.88
N THR A 278 7.64 1.72 -5.58
CA THR A 278 6.48 2.27 -6.29
C THR A 278 6.49 3.79 -6.17
N ASN A 279 5.49 4.48 -6.73
CA ASN A 279 5.22 5.89 -6.48
C ASN A 279 3.93 6.05 -5.67
N TYR A 280 3.77 7.16 -4.97
CA TYR A 280 2.51 7.50 -4.33
C TYR A 280 1.51 8.04 -5.35
N CYS A 281 1.89 9.11 -6.04
CA CYS A 281 1.07 9.73 -7.08
C CYS A 281 1.93 10.33 -8.21
N TRP A 282 1.31 10.62 -9.34
CA TRP A 282 1.97 11.24 -10.49
C TRP A 282 2.32 12.72 -10.26
N ALA A 283 1.66 13.39 -9.30
CA ALA A 283 1.98 14.77 -8.96
C ALA A 283 3.40 14.94 -8.41
N HIS A 284 4.00 13.87 -7.91
CA HIS A 284 5.42 13.86 -7.51
C HIS A 284 6.38 13.72 -8.70
N LEU A 285 5.88 13.27 -9.85
CA LEU A 285 6.70 12.99 -11.03
C LEU A 285 6.60 14.10 -12.09
N GLN A 286 5.42 14.68 -12.21
CA GLN A 286 5.08 15.67 -13.24
C GLN A 286 4.21 16.76 -12.64
N ASN A 287 4.39 18.01 -13.10
CA ASN A 287 3.54 19.12 -12.66
C ASN A 287 2.05 18.80 -12.87
N PRO A 288 1.21 18.81 -11.83
CA PRO A 288 -0.19 18.44 -11.94
C PRO A 288 -1.06 19.61 -12.40
N ASP A 289 -0.86 20.08 -13.64
CA ASP A 289 -1.64 21.15 -14.26
C ASP A 289 -1.89 20.86 -15.74
N GLY A 290 -3.16 20.85 -16.14
CA GLY A 290 -3.56 20.67 -17.54
C GLY A 290 -4.26 19.35 -17.86
N ASP A 291 -4.03 18.81 -19.06
CA ASP A 291 -4.76 17.64 -19.57
C ASP A 291 -4.28 16.30 -19.00
N TYR A 292 -5.22 15.44 -18.62
CA TYR A 292 -4.95 14.13 -18.01
C TYR A 292 -4.11 13.19 -18.87
N GLU A 293 -4.34 13.14 -20.19
CA GLU A 293 -3.57 12.21 -21.05
C GLU A 293 -2.14 12.69 -21.23
N THR A 294 -1.92 14.00 -21.37
CA THR A 294 -0.57 14.58 -21.43
C THR A 294 0.21 14.27 -20.15
N TRP A 295 -0.42 14.46 -18.99
CA TRP A 295 0.17 14.19 -17.69
C TRP A 295 0.45 12.68 -17.49
N GLY A 296 -0.53 11.83 -17.83
CA GLY A 296 -0.42 10.38 -17.70
C GLY A 296 0.60 9.76 -18.66
N ASP A 297 0.70 10.25 -19.90
CA ASP A 297 1.70 9.75 -20.85
C ASP A 297 3.13 10.11 -20.40
N ALA A 298 3.35 11.33 -19.85
CA ALA A 298 4.63 11.73 -19.28
C ALA A 298 4.99 10.91 -18.02
N SER A 299 4.04 10.74 -17.10
CA SER A 299 4.26 10.00 -15.85
C SER A 299 4.54 8.51 -16.10
N THR A 300 3.74 7.88 -16.96
CA THR A 300 3.92 6.45 -17.25
C THR A 300 5.14 6.13 -18.11
N ALA A 301 5.70 7.11 -18.83
CA ALA A 301 6.99 6.95 -19.53
C ALA A 301 8.14 6.70 -18.54
N MET A 302 8.04 7.21 -17.32
CA MET A 302 9.09 7.04 -16.29
C MET A 302 9.18 5.61 -15.74
N TRP A 303 8.18 4.75 -15.92
CA TRP A 303 8.23 3.36 -15.42
C TRP A 303 9.43 2.57 -15.94
N ASN A 304 9.81 2.77 -17.22
CA ASN A 304 11.00 2.13 -17.77
C ASN A 304 12.29 2.70 -17.19
N THR A 305 12.34 4.01 -16.95
CA THR A 305 13.48 4.64 -16.27
C THR A 305 13.67 4.04 -14.87
N PHE A 306 12.61 3.94 -14.06
CA PHE A 306 12.70 3.33 -12.73
C PHE A 306 13.13 1.86 -12.79
N LYS A 307 12.60 1.09 -13.75
CA LYS A 307 13.03 -0.30 -13.94
C LYS A 307 14.50 -0.42 -14.32
N ASP A 308 15.02 0.51 -15.12
CA ASP A 308 16.39 0.45 -15.62
C ASP A 308 17.40 1.03 -14.60
N ASP A 309 16.98 1.99 -13.77
CA ASP A 309 17.82 2.66 -12.78
C ASP A 309 17.93 1.89 -11.45
N PHE A 310 16.95 1.05 -11.12
CA PHE A 310 16.90 0.34 -9.83
C PHE A 310 16.94 -1.18 -10.02
N SER A 311 17.70 -1.85 -9.15
CA SER A 311 17.76 -3.32 -9.08
C SER A 311 16.55 -3.94 -8.38
N MET A 312 15.81 -3.15 -7.61
CA MET A 312 14.59 -3.55 -6.91
C MET A 312 13.43 -3.67 -7.89
N THR A 313 12.47 -4.54 -7.58
CA THR A 313 11.25 -4.64 -8.39
C THR A 313 10.44 -3.34 -8.30
N TYR A 314 10.22 -2.66 -9.42
CA TYR A 314 9.35 -1.51 -9.49
C TYR A 314 7.92 -1.94 -9.85
N TYR A 315 6.95 -1.55 -9.03
CA TYR A 315 5.52 -1.74 -9.27
C TYR A 315 4.90 -0.44 -9.79
N PRO A 316 4.25 -0.47 -10.97
CA PRO A 316 3.73 0.75 -11.59
C PRO A 316 2.60 1.36 -10.78
N ASN A 317 2.67 2.68 -10.61
CA ASN A 317 1.62 3.48 -9.98
C ASN A 317 0.72 4.12 -11.03
N LEU A 318 -0.56 4.21 -10.70
CA LEU A 318 -1.59 4.91 -11.45
C LEU A 318 -2.24 5.99 -10.58
N THR A 319 -2.47 7.16 -11.14
CA THR A 319 -3.16 8.26 -10.46
C THR A 319 -4.44 8.61 -11.23
N ILE A 320 -5.55 8.73 -10.51
CA ILE A 320 -6.88 8.93 -11.12
C ILE A 320 -7.04 10.35 -11.64
N SER A 321 -6.62 11.32 -10.84
CA SER A 321 -6.67 12.76 -11.14
C SER A 321 -5.78 13.51 -10.15
N TRP A 322 -5.83 14.84 -10.20
CA TRP A 322 -5.23 15.71 -9.19
C TRP A 322 -5.97 17.04 -9.14
N ASP A 323 -6.42 17.44 -7.97
CA ASP A 323 -7.04 18.72 -7.69
C ASP A 323 -6.94 19.04 -6.19
N ALA A 324 -5.85 19.66 -5.76
CA ALA A 324 -5.64 20.05 -4.36
C ALA A 324 -6.31 21.37 -3.97
N ASN A 325 -7.11 21.97 -4.86
CA ASN A 325 -7.78 23.26 -4.60
C ASN A 325 -8.72 23.27 -3.38
N PRO A 326 -9.32 22.16 -2.93
CA PRO A 326 -10.06 22.11 -1.67
C PRO A 326 -9.23 22.57 -0.46
N ARG A 327 -7.93 22.27 -0.44
CA ARG A 327 -7.00 22.59 0.65
C ARG A 327 -6.56 24.05 0.69
N PHE A 328 -6.91 24.87 -0.33
CA PHE A 328 -6.36 26.23 -0.47
C PHE A 328 -7.44 27.30 -0.65
N PRO A 329 -7.26 28.49 -0.06
CA PRO A 329 -8.13 29.62 -0.34
C PRO A 329 -7.89 30.25 -1.74
N PHE A 330 -6.75 29.93 -2.37
CA PHE A 330 -6.38 30.40 -3.70
C PHE A 330 -6.41 29.25 -4.73
N LYS A 331 -6.37 29.59 -6.02
CA LYS A 331 -6.28 28.60 -7.09
C LYS A 331 -4.88 27.99 -7.15
N THR A 332 -4.82 26.66 -7.24
CA THR A 332 -3.62 25.89 -7.61
C THR A 332 -3.82 25.25 -8.99
N GLY A 333 -2.76 24.67 -9.56
CA GLY A 333 -2.88 23.79 -10.74
C GLY A 333 -3.76 22.59 -10.44
N TYR A 334 -4.46 22.09 -11.46
CA TYR A 334 -5.24 20.85 -11.37
C TYR A 334 -5.32 20.14 -12.72
N ILE A 335 -5.58 18.84 -12.66
CA ILE A 335 -5.74 18.01 -13.85
C ILE A 335 -7.19 18.04 -14.33
N ASN A 336 -7.40 18.41 -15.57
CA ASN A 336 -8.70 18.40 -16.24
C ASN A 336 -8.83 17.19 -17.18
N ASN A 337 -10.06 16.94 -17.65
CA ASN A 337 -10.37 15.87 -18.60
C ASN A 337 -10.02 14.46 -18.12
N SER A 338 -9.84 14.21 -16.82
CA SER A 338 -9.79 12.87 -16.29
C SER A 338 -11.18 12.23 -16.41
N THR A 339 -11.28 11.10 -17.10
CA THR A 339 -12.51 10.32 -17.27
C THR A 339 -12.24 8.85 -17.02
N PRO A 340 -13.27 8.05 -16.67
CA PRO A 340 -13.13 6.60 -16.51
C PRO A 340 -12.51 5.91 -17.73
N GLU A 341 -12.85 6.32 -18.95
CA GLU A 341 -12.31 5.73 -20.18
C GLU A 341 -10.82 6.02 -20.37
N LYS A 342 -10.38 7.23 -20.03
CA LYS A 342 -8.96 7.60 -20.08
C LYS A 342 -8.18 6.89 -18.98
N PHE A 343 -8.74 6.75 -17.79
CA PHE A 343 -8.14 5.98 -16.71
C PHE A 343 -8.00 4.50 -17.09
N GLU A 344 -9.02 3.90 -17.76
CA GLU A 344 -8.95 2.53 -18.30
C GLU A 344 -7.75 2.36 -19.25
N LYS A 345 -7.45 3.33 -20.10
CA LYS A 345 -6.27 3.32 -20.98
C LYS A 345 -4.98 3.07 -20.17
N TYR A 346 -4.82 3.76 -19.04
CA TYR A 346 -3.63 3.62 -18.21
C TYR A 346 -3.62 2.34 -17.37
N LEU A 347 -4.77 1.84 -16.94
CA LEU A 347 -4.88 0.51 -16.33
C LEU A 347 -4.40 -0.59 -17.30
N LEU A 348 -4.80 -0.52 -18.56
CA LEU A 348 -4.32 -1.45 -19.61
C LEU A 348 -2.82 -1.30 -19.84
N LYS A 349 -2.28 -0.08 -19.84
CA LYS A 349 -0.84 0.19 -19.99
C LYS A 349 -0.05 -0.39 -18.80
N ALA A 350 -0.55 -0.27 -17.57
CA ALA A 350 0.08 -0.87 -16.40
C ALA A 350 0.05 -2.41 -16.45
N LYS A 351 -1.06 -2.98 -16.90
CA LYS A 351 -1.18 -4.42 -17.11
C LYS A 351 -0.18 -4.93 -18.14
N GLU A 352 -0.07 -4.27 -19.28
CA GLU A 352 0.91 -4.58 -20.32
C GLU A 352 2.35 -4.46 -19.82
N TYR A 353 2.65 -3.41 -19.05
CA TYR A 353 3.97 -3.21 -18.44
C TYR A 353 4.37 -4.36 -17.51
N ILE A 354 3.47 -4.80 -16.63
CA ILE A 354 3.70 -5.94 -15.74
C ILE A 354 3.91 -7.23 -16.52
N ASP A 355 3.03 -7.53 -17.48
CA ASP A 355 3.06 -8.77 -18.23
C ASP A 355 4.30 -8.86 -19.15
N SER A 356 4.64 -7.78 -19.84
CA SER A 356 5.78 -7.74 -20.78
C SER A 356 7.14 -7.78 -20.05
N ASN A 357 7.21 -7.27 -18.83
CA ASN A 357 8.44 -7.30 -18.01
C ASN A 357 8.49 -8.53 -17.07
N ASN A 358 7.51 -9.44 -17.09
CA ASN A 358 7.42 -10.61 -16.21
C ASN A 358 7.57 -10.27 -14.73
N ILE A 359 6.93 -9.19 -14.29
CA ILE A 359 6.99 -8.74 -12.90
C ILE A 359 6.15 -9.67 -12.01
N GLU A 360 6.77 -10.24 -10.98
CA GLU A 360 6.11 -11.08 -9.99
C GLU A 360 6.48 -10.67 -8.55
N PRO A 361 5.52 -10.65 -7.61
CA PRO A 361 4.07 -10.78 -7.86
C PRO A 361 3.53 -9.62 -8.71
N LYS A 362 2.43 -9.86 -9.43
CA LYS A 362 1.80 -8.86 -10.31
C LYS A 362 1.06 -7.81 -9.48
N ILE A 363 1.75 -6.75 -9.10
CA ILE A 363 1.20 -5.66 -8.28
C ILE A 363 1.10 -4.38 -9.12
N ILE A 364 -0.03 -3.70 -9.01
CA ILE A 364 -0.18 -2.29 -9.39
C ILE A 364 -0.62 -1.50 -8.18
N THR A 365 -0.19 -0.26 -8.07
CA THR A 365 -0.66 0.66 -7.05
C THR A 365 -1.52 1.75 -7.68
N ILE A 366 -2.52 2.23 -6.96
CA ILE A 366 -3.44 3.27 -7.43
C ILE A 366 -3.53 4.36 -6.36
N ASN A 367 -3.25 5.58 -6.71
CA ASN A 367 -3.58 6.75 -5.92
C ASN A 367 -4.93 7.31 -6.43
N ALA A 368 -5.95 7.20 -5.62
CA ALA A 368 -6.05 6.51 -4.36
C ALA A 368 -7.44 5.87 -4.24
N TRP A 369 -7.72 5.19 -3.14
CA TRP A 369 -9.10 4.80 -2.83
C TRP A 369 -9.96 6.02 -2.55
N ASN A 370 -9.44 6.99 -1.76
CA ASN A 370 -10.23 8.05 -1.15
C ASN A 370 -9.50 9.38 -0.94
N GLU A 371 -8.51 9.75 -1.75
CA GLU A 371 -7.80 11.04 -1.62
C GLU A 371 -8.66 12.19 -2.19
N TRP A 372 -9.79 12.48 -1.51
CA TRP A 372 -10.79 13.44 -1.96
C TRP A 372 -10.28 14.87 -2.02
N SER A 373 -9.45 15.27 -1.05
CA SER A 373 -8.93 16.64 -0.95
C SER A 373 -7.88 16.95 -2.00
N GLU A 374 -7.33 15.91 -2.65
CA GLU A 374 -6.45 16.01 -3.80
C GLU A 374 -7.14 15.60 -5.12
N GLY A 375 -8.43 15.32 -5.08
CA GLY A 375 -9.23 14.98 -6.25
C GLY A 375 -8.86 13.65 -6.90
N SER A 376 -8.14 12.77 -6.20
CA SER A 376 -7.71 11.45 -6.68
C SER A 376 -8.36 10.33 -5.87
N TYR A 377 -9.47 9.78 -6.34
CA TYR A 377 -10.24 8.78 -5.60
C TYR A 377 -10.99 7.81 -6.52
N LEU A 378 -11.05 6.52 -6.08
CA LEU A 378 -11.87 5.47 -6.68
C LEU A 378 -13.28 5.42 -6.11
N GLU A 379 -13.48 5.94 -4.91
CA GLU A 379 -14.82 5.99 -4.29
C GLU A 379 -15.83 6.68 -5.22
N PRO A 380 -17.06 6.15 -5.32
CA PRO A 380 -18.05 6.71 -6.23
C PRO A 380 -18.46 8.13 -5.85
N ASP A 381 -18.53 9.00 -6.84
CA ASP A 381 -19.03 10.37 -6.72
C ASP A 381 -20.35 10.57 -7.44
N THR A 382 -20.93 11.75 -7.33
CA THR A 382 -22.17 12.09 -8.00
C THR A 382 -22.00 12.39 -9.49
N ILE A 383 -20.77 12.59 -9.98
CA ILE A 383 -20.43 12.93 -11.37
C ILE A 383 -20.22 11.65 -12.18
N TRP A 384 -19.23 10.84 -11.79
CA TRP A 384 -18.82 9.62 -12.50
C TRP A 384 -19.45 8.36 -11.94
N LYS A 385 -20.13 8.45 -10.78
CA LYS A 385 -20.74 7.31 -10.08
C LYS A 385 -19.67 6.22 -9.86
N TYR A 386 -19.89 5.05 -10.39
CA TYR A 386 -18.95 3.91 -10.30
C TYR A 386 -17.96 3.84 -11.48
N GLY A 387 -17.90 4.83 -12.35
CA GLY A 387 -17.17 4.76 -13.61
C GLY A 387 -15.68 4.39 -13.46
N TYR A 388 -14.95 4.95 -12.50
CA TYR A 388 -13.55 4.60 -12.24
C TYR A 388 -13.42 3.16 -11.71
N LEU A 389 -14.30 2.73 -10.83
CA LEU A 389 -14.37 1.35 -10.36
C LEU A 389 -14.73 0.38 -11.47
N ASP A 390 -15.67 0.73 -12.36
CA ASP A 390 -16.02 -0.07 -13.54
C ASP A 390 -14.80 -0.24 -14.47
N ALA A 391 -13.98 0.78 -14.63
CA ALA A 391 -12.71 0.70 -15.40
C ALA A 391 -11.74 -0.31 -14.76
N VAL A 392 -11.54 -0.27 -13.44
CA VAL A 392 -10.73 -1.25 -12.71
C VAL A 392 -11.27 -2.67 -12.92
N LYS A 393 -12.58 -2.86 -12.73
CA LYS A 393 -13.25 -4.15 -12.90
C LYS A 393 -13.10 -4.73 -14.30
N LYS A 394 -13.16 -3.88 -15.31
CA LYS A 394 -13.03 -4.29 -16.72
C LYS A 394 -11.64 -4.83 -17.02
N VAL A 395 -10.60 -4.26 -16.42
CA VAL A 395 -9.20 -4.63 -16.68
C VAL A 395 -8.72 -5.76 -15.78
N PHE A 396 -9.07 -5.73 -14.49
CA PHE A 396 -8.55 -6.62 -13.44
C PHE A 396 -9.60 -7.47 -12.74
N GLY A 397 -10.88 -7.19 -12.95
CA GLY A 397 -11.94 -7.99 -12.36
C GLY A 397 -11.89 -9.45 -12.84
N SER A 398 -12.11 -10.39 -11.94
CA SER A 398 -12.25 -11.80 -12.33
C SER A 398 -13.42 -11.95 -13.29
N PRO A 399 -13.28 -12.72 -14.39
CA PRO A 399 -14.42 -13.04 -15.25
C PRO A 399 -15.52 -13.70 -14.39
N LYS A 400 -16.75 -13.23 -14.52
CA LYS A 400 -17.90 -13.92 -13.88
C LYS A 400 -17.87 -15.38 -14.30
N LYS A 401 -17.72 -16.29 -13.33
CA LYS A 401 -17.91 -17.72 -13.55
C LYS A 401 -19.35 -18.03 -13.87
#